data_ca1789399536b6de5a2928b85da261ee
#
_entry.id   ca1789399536b6de5a2928b85da261ee
#
_cell.length_a   1.000
_cell.length_b   1.000
_cell.length_c   1.000
_cell.angle_alpha   90.00
_cell.angle_beta   90.00
_cell.angle_gamma   90.00
#
_symmetry.space_group_name_H-M   'P 1'
#
loop_
_entity.id
_entity.type
_entity.pdbx_description
1 polymer ?
#
loop_
_entity_poly.entity_id
_entity_poly.type
_entity_poly.pdbx_seq_one_letter_code
_entity_poly.pdbx_strand_id
1 'polypeptide(L)'
;MTARLGSALLLATLPASAGAGLQSAIDPHSPTASEIDAIGWLLYWGAAVIFVLVMALTVYSMSGSERAGRLLGHRRAVLIGGLAFPVVLLSALLVYTLRIAGDIVTLSEPPALRIEVVGEKFWWRVNYLTEAGHVDVATANEIHLPAGRLVEFRLRTADVIHSFWLPNLAGKVDMIPGRITTLRIRPDRPGLWRGQCAEYCGAQHANMAFLAVVETPEDFDAWLNAQRQPARPPAAYSENRR
;
A
#
# COMPACT_ATOMS: atom_id res chain seq x y z
N MET A 1 -33.09 -9.59 45.40
CA MET A 1 -31.73 -9.95 44.98
C MET A 1 -31.30 -8.93 43.91
N THR A 2 -30.53 -7.93 44.30
CA THR A 2 -30.06 -6.85 43.43
C THR A 2 -28.70 -7.24 42.87
N ALA A 3 -28.66 -7.66 41.62
CA ALA A 3 -27.41 -7.91 40.90
C ALA A 3 -26.73 -6.56 40.56
N ARG A 4 -25.61 -6.28 41.21
CA ARG A 4 -24.72 -5.16 40.84
C ARG A 4 -23.98 -5.53 39.54
N LEU A 5 -24.39 -4.90 38.45
CA LEU A 5 -23.59 -4.91 37.20
C LEU A 5 -22.32 -4.13 37.47
N GLY A 6 -21.22 -4.84 37.59
CA GLY A 6 -19.87 -4.26 37.65
C GLY A 6 -19.54 -3.64 36.30
N SER A 7 -19.36 -2.32 36.30
CA SER A 7 -18.83 -1.59 35.10
C SER A 7 -17.41 -2.05 34.82
N ALA A 8 -17.24 -2.94 33.87
CA ALA A 8 -15.95 -3.24 33.29
C ALA A 8 -15.54 -2.03 32.43
N LEU A 9 -14.67 -1.18 32.96
CA LEU A 9 -13.98 -0.11 32.18
C LEU A 9 -13.01 -0.82 31.21
N LEU A 10 -13.41 -0.97 29.95
CA LEU A 10 -12.48 -1.30 28.89
C LEU A 10 -11.54 -0.09 28.75
N LEU A 11 -10.35 -0.18 29.34
CA LEU A 11 -9.23 0.67 28.98
C LEU A 11 -8.89 0.35 27.52
N ALA A 12 -9.35 1.18 26.60
CA ALA A 12 -8.84 1.22 25.24
C ALA A 12 -7.38 1.64 25.35
N THR A 13 -6.47 0.69 25.29
CA THR A 13 -5.03 0.96 25.08
C THR A 13 -4.93 1.60 23.71
N LEU A 14 -4.78 2.93 23.68
CA LEU A 14 -4.41 3.64 22.46
C LEU A 14 -3.14 2.96 21.93
N PRO A 15 -3.08 2.58 20.65
CA PRO A 15 -1.85 2.05 20.09
C PRO A 15 -0.78 3.11 20.29
N ALA A 16 0.32 2.73 20.94
CA ALA A 16 1.53 3.52 20.95
C ALA A 16 1.81 3.89 19.49
N SER A 17 2.06 5.18 19.22
CA SER A 17 2.40 5.69 17.91
C SER A 17 3.43 4.76 17.28
N ALA A 18 3.01 3.90 16.35
CA ALA A 18 3.92 3.19 15.49
C ALA A 18 4.64 4.28 14.70
N GLY A 19 5.89 4.53 15.06
CA GLY A 19 6.72 5.50 14.36
C GLY A 19 6.68 5.17 12.88
N ALA A 20 6.68 6.20 12.02
CA ALA A 20 6.77 6.07 10.58
C ALA A 20 7.93 5.11 10.25
N GLY A 21 7.61 3.85 9.95
CA GLY A 21 8.60 2.84 9.64
C GLY A 21 8.98 2.90 8.16
N LEU A 22 10.07 2.26 7.79
CA LEU A 22 10.48 2.13 6.37
C LEU A 22 9.38 1.54 5.48
N GLN A 23 8.35 0.94 6.07
CA GLN A 23 7.20 0.34 5.39
C GLN A 23 5.92 0.71 6.13
N SER A 24 5.18 1.69 5.60
CA SER A 24 3.94 2.18 6.21
C SER A 24 2.95 2.62 5.12
N ALA A 25 1.71 2.14 5.20
CA ALA A 25 0.64 2.56 4.31
C ALA A 25 -0.05 3.86 4.79
N ILE A 26 0.28 4.33 5.99
CA ILE A 26 -0.25 5.56 6.60
C ILE A 26 0.81 6.68 6.69
N ASP A 27 1.91 6.55 5.96
CA ASP A 27 2.96 7.55 5.80
C ASP A 27 3.25 7.70 4.30
N PRO A 28 2.37 8.38 3.54
CA PRO A 28 2.45 8.47 2.09
C PRO A 28 3.55 9.44 1.63
N HIS A 29 4.25 9.06 0.55
CA HIS A 29 5.33 9.82 -0.08
C HIS A 29 5.19 9.87 -1.61
N SER A 30 3.96 9.81 -2.10
CA SER A 30 3.59 10.06 -3.49
C SER A 30 2.14 10.54 -3.55
N PRO A 31 1.70 11.22 -4.62
CA PRO A 31 0.30 11.57 -4.81
C PRO A 31 -0.63 10.37 -4.76
N THR A 32 -0.27 9.26 -5.41
CA THR A 32 -1.05 8.02 -5.41
C THR A 32 -1.21 7.43 -4.00
N ALA A 33 -0.14 7.37 -3.22
CA ALA A 33 -0.20 6.89 -1.84
C ALA A 33 -1.04 7.82 -0.96
N SER A 34 -0.98 9.15 -1.17
CA SER A 34 -1.77 10.14 -0.43
C SER A 34 -3.27 10.00 -0.70
N GLU A 35 -3.67 9.69 -1.92
CA GLU A 35 -5.08 9.42 -2.25
C GLU A 35 -5.57 8.12 -1.61
N ILE A 36 -4.75 7.08 -1.60
CA ILE A 36 -5.07 5.80 -0.92
C ILE A 36 -5.21 6.02 0.59
N ASP A 37 -4.31 6.78 1.21
CA ASP A 37 -4.35 7.13 2.63
C ASP A 37 -5.62 7.93 2.97
N ALA A 38 -5.98 8.92 2.16
CA ALA A 38 -7.21 9.70 2.35
C ALA A 38 -8.48 8.84 2.32
N ILE A 39 -8.58 7.89 1.39
CA ILE A 39 -9.67 6.89 1.36
C ILE A 39 -9.61 6.02 2.62
N GLY A 40 -8.43 5.56 3.02
CA GLY A 40 -8.22 4.77 4.23
C GLY A 40 -8.75 5.46 5.48
N TRP A 41 -8.43 6.74 5.68
CA TRP A 41 -8.93 7.54 6.79
C TRP A 41 -10.44 7.77 6.73
N LEU A 42 -10.99 8.03 5.55
CA LEU A 42 -12.45 8.15 5.36
C LEU A 42 -13.17 6.86 5.80
N LEU A 43 -12.67 5.71 5.37
CA LEU A 43 -13.23 4.41 5.73
C LEU A 43 -13.08 4.13 7.22
N TYR A 44 -11.93 4.40 7.81
CA TYR A 44 -11.66 4.18 9.22
C TYR A 44 -12.61 5.00 10.11
N TRP A 45 -12.69 6.30 9.90
CA TRP A 45 -13.56 7.17 10.69
C TRP A 45 -15.04 6.90 10.41
N GLY A 46 -15.41 6.67 9.15
CA GLY A 46 -16.78 6.28 8.79
C GLY A 46 -17.22 5.00 9.49
N ALA A 47 -16.38 3.97 9.45
CA ALA A 47 -16.64 2.71 10.15
C ALA A 47 -16.72 2.88 11.66
N ALA A 48 -15.83 3.69 12.27
CA ALA A 48 -15.85 3.97 13.70
C ALA A 48 -17.16 4.65 14.14
N VAL A 49 -17.63 5.64 13.38
CA VAL A 49 -18.92 6.32 13.66
C VAL A 49 -20.09 5.34 13.56
N ILE A 50 -20.15 4.55 12.50
CA ILE A 50 -21.20 3.54 12.31
C ILE A 50 -21.16 2.50 13.43
N PHE A 51 -19.96 2.02 13.79
CA PHE A 51 -19.79 1.06 14.87
C PHE A 51 -20.31 1.60 16.20
N VAL A 52 -19.93 2.82 16.59
CA VAL A 52 -20.41 3.45 17.83
C VAL A 52 -21.92 3.62 17.80
N LEU A 53 -22.49 4.06 16.68
CA LEU A 53 -23.94 4.20 16.52
C LEU A 53 -24.66 2.86 16.70
N VAL A 54 -24.19 1.82 16.01
CA VAL A 54 -24.80 0.48 16.09
C VAL A 54 -24.67 -0.09 17.50
N MET A 55 -23.53 0.07 18.17
CA MET A 55 -23.33 -0.35 19.55
C MET A 55 -24.26 0.41 20.50
N ALA A 56 -24.42 1.72 20.33
CA ALA A 56 -25.36 2.52 21.15
C ALA A 56 -26.81 2.08 20.94
N LEU A 57 -27.24 1.82 19.71
CA LEU A 57 -28.58 1.29 19.41
C LEU A 57 -28.76 -0.11 19.98
N THR A 58 -27.75 -0.96 19.95
CA THR A 58 -27.79 -2.30 20.55
C THR A 58 -27.99 -2.20 22.07
N VAL A 59 -27.19 -1.40 22.77
CA VAL A 59 -27.30 -1.19 24.21
C VAL A 59 -28.66 -0.58 24.55
N TYR A 60 -29.12 0.39 23.76
CA TYR A 60 -30.46 0.98 23.93
C TYR A 60 -31.57 -0.05 23.75
N SER A 61 -31.46 -0.93 22.75
CA SER A 61 -32.41 -2.03 22.55
C SER A 61 -32.48 -3.00 23.76
N MET A 62 -31.30 -3.28 24.36
CA MET A 62 -31.22 -4.16 25.55
C MET A 62 -31.74 -3.52 26.82
N SER A 63 -32.00 -2.22 26.86
CA SER A 63 -32.54 -1.52 28.03
C SER A 63 -33.97 -1.96 28.40
N GLY A 64 -34.63 -2.71 27.50
CA GLY A 64 -36.01 -3.18 27.70
C GLY A 64 -37.06 -2.07 27.70
N SER A 65 -36.71 -0.85 27.32
CA SER A 65 -37.68 0.26 27.33
C SER A 65 -38.68 0.09 26.18
N GLU A 66 -39.95 0.38 26.47
CA GLU A 66 -41.01 0.36 25.45
C GLU A 66 -40.74 1.32 24.29
N ARG A 67 -39.98 2.41 24.54
CA ARG A 67 -39.59 3.37 23.50
C ARG A 67 -38.57 2.75 22.56
N ALA A 68 -37.62 1.98 23.08
CA ALA A 68 -36.65 1.27 22.26
C ALA A 68 -37.33 0.23 21.35
N GLY A 69 -38.25 -0.56 21.92
CA GLY A 69 -39.04 -1.54 21.17
C GLY A 69 -39.89 -0.90 20.07
N ARG A 70 -40.53 0.23 20.33
CA ARG A 70 -41.33 0.96 19.34
C ARG A 70 -40.45 1.57 18.23
N LEU A 71 -39.31 2.14 18.57
CA LEU A 71 -38.42 2.80 17.61
C LEU A 71 -37.72 1.77 16.71
N LEU A 72 -37.09 0.76 17.31
CA LEU A 72 -36.22 -0.20 16.60
C LEU A 72 -36.98 -1.39 16.01
N GLY A 73 -38.12 -1.77 16.64
CA GLY A 73 -38.98 -2.88 16.16
C GLY A 73 -39.85 -2.51 14.96
N HIS A 74 -39.93 -1.23 14.60
CA HIS A 74 -40.77 -0.81 13.49
C HIS A 74 -40.16 -1.18 12.13
N ARG A 75 -40.95 -1.81 11.26
CA ARG A 75 -40.52 -2.23 9.90
C ARG A 75 -39.79 -1.13 9.14
N ARG A 76 -40.22 0.14 9.26
CA ARG A 76 -39.54 1.28 8.62
C ARG A 76 -38.12 1.49 9.13
N ALA A 77 -37.88 1.34 10.46
CA ALA A 77 -36.53 1.50 11.01
C ALA A 77 -35.60 0.43 10.48
N VAL A 78 -36.05 -0.82 10.34
CA VAL A 78 -35.30 -1.92 9.76
C VAL A 78 -35.01 -1.68 8.28
N LEU A 79 -36.01 -1.23 7.51
CA LEU A 79 -35.83 -0.94 6.07
C LEU A 79 -34.90 0.27 5.84
N ILE A 80 -35.01 1.32 6.63
CA ILE A 80 -34.16 2.50 6.48
C ILE A 80 -32.75 2.20 6.94
N GLY A 81 -32.57 1.68 8.17
CA GLY A 81 -31.25 1.44 8.74
C GLY A 81 -30.53 0.22 8.16
N GLY A 82 -31.27 -0.85 7.83
CA GLY A 82 -30.69 -2.11 7.35
C GLY A 82 -30.59 -2.23 5.84
N LEU A 83 -31.36 -1.45 5.07
CA LEU A 83 -31.34 -1.53 3.61
C LEU A 83 -31.02 -0.19 2.96
N ALA A 84 -31.84 0.84 3.16
CA ALA A 84 -31.69 2.10 2.44
C ALA A 84 -30.38 2.82 2.76
N PHE A 85 -30.03 2.92 4.04
CA PHE A 85 -28.78 3.54 4.48
C PHE A 85 -27.53 2.85 3.91
N PRO A 86 -27.33 1.51 4.04
CA PRO A 86 -26.18 0.84 3.44
C PRO A 86 -26.11 0.99 1.92
N VAL A 87 -27.26 0.87 1.22
CA VAL A 87 -27.30 1.03 -0.24
C VAL A 87 -26.85 2.41 -0.68
N VAL A 88 -27.38 3.47 -0.05
CA VAL A 88 -27.00 4.85 -0.38
C VAL A 88 -25.52 5.12 -0.06
N LEU A 89 -25.08 4.71 1.12
CA LEU A 89 -23.70 4.90 1.57
C LEU A 89 -22.70 4.19 0.66
N LEU A 90 -22.94 2.91 0.37
CA LEU A 90 -22.04 2.12 -0.50
C LEU A 90 -22.07 2.59 -1.95
N SER A 91 -23.22 3.05 -2.45
CA SER A 91 -23.29 3.64 -3.80
C SER A 91 -22.51 4.96 -3.88
N ALA A 92 -22.62 5.82 -2.87
CA ALA A 92 -21.84 7.05 -2.81
C ALA A 92 -20.34 6.77 -2.72
N LEU A 93 -19.94 5.79 -1.88
CA LEU A 93 -18.55 5.36 -1.75
C LEU A 93 -18.03 4.77 -3.07
N LEU A 94 -18.82 3.96 -3.77
CA LEU A 94 -18.47 3.40 -5.08
C LEU A 94 -18.20 4.50 -6.11
N VAL A 95 -19.09 5.50 -6.22
CA VAL A 95 -18.91 6.62 -7.15
C VAL A 95 -17.64 7.42 -6.79
N TYR A 96 -17.40 7.65 -5.49
CA TYR A 96 -16.21 8.36 -5.01
C TYR A 96 -14.93 7.61 -5.37
N THR A 97 -14.85 6.31 -5.06
CA THR A 97 -13.66 5.50 -5.33
C THR A 97 -13.39 5.34 -6.83
N LEU A 98 -14.44 5.20 -7.67
CA LEU A 98 -14.26 5.12 -9.13
C LEU A 98 -13.72 6.43 -9.73
N ARG A 99 -14.08 7.60 -9.19
CA ARG A 99 -13.51 8.88 -9.62
C ARG A 99 -12.02 8.96 -9.31
N ILE A 100 -11.63 8.65 -8.07
CA ILE A 100 -10.21 8.66 -7.66
C ILE A 100 -9.40 7.61 -8.44
N ALA A 101 -9.94 6.40 -8.62
CA ALA A 101 -9.26 5.36 -9.39
C ALA A 101 -8.99 5.80 -10.84
N GLY A 102 -9.90 6.57 -11.44
CA GLY A 102 -9.69 7.20 -12.76
C GLY A 102 -8.44 8.09 -12.78
N ASP A 103 -8.29 8.95 -11.79
CA ASP A 103 -7.17 9.91 -11.71
C ASP A 103 -5.83 9.18 -11.47
N ILE A 104 -5.81 8.14 -10.64
CA ILE A 104 -4.62 7.31 -10.38
C ILE A 104 -4.15 6.57 -11.64
N VAL A 105 -5.08 6.03 -12.42
CA VAL A 105 -4.76 5.23 -13.62
C VAL A 105 -4.38 6.09 -14.82
N THR A 106 -4.92 7.30 -14.94
CA THR A 106 -4.74 8.19 -16.09
C THR A 106 -3.56 9.16 -15.97
N LEU A 107 -2.43 8.75 -15.38
CA LEU A 107 -1.19 9.52 -15.51
C LEU A 107 -0.77 9.53 -17.00
N SER A 108 -1.35 10.47 -17.77
CA SER A 108 -1.19 10.57 -19.22
C SER A 108 0.18 11.08 -19.65
N GLU A 109 0.98 11.55 -18.69
CA GLU A 109 2.35 12.02 -18.92
C GLU A 109 3.26 10.84 -19.30
N PRO A 110 4.16 11.01 -20.29
CA PRO A 110 5.15 10.00 -20.60
C PRO A 110 6.10 9.80 -19.40
N PRO A 111 6.41 8.54 -19.03
CA PRO A 111 7.33 8.28 -17.93
C PRO A 111 8.74 8.73 -18.26
N ALA A 112 9.42 9.38 -17.30
CA ALA A 112 10.80 9.77 -17.43
C ALA A 112 11.78 8.57 -17.29
N LEU A 113 11.31 7.48 -16.68
CA LEU A 113 12.09 6.26 -16.43
C LEU A 113 11.18 5.04 -16.55
N ARG A 114 11.71 3.96 -17.14
CA ARG A 114 11.04 2.65 -17.14
C ARG A 114 11.91 1.62 -16.43
N ILE A 115 11.31 0.90 -15.51
CA ILE A 115 11.95 -0.17 -14.75
C ILE A 115 11.14 -1.44 -14.94
N GLU A 116 11.77 -2.51 -15.41
CA GLU A 116 11.16 -3.83 -15.39
C GLU A 116 11.53 -4.52 -14.07
N VAL A 117 10.52 -4.99 -13.33
CA VAL A 117 10.73 -5.80 -12.13
C VAL A 117 10.22 -7.22 -12.40
N VAL A 118 11.08 -8.21 -12.16
CA VAL A 118 10.73 -9.62 -12.29
C VAL A 118 10.75 -10.27 -10.93
N GLY A 119 9.58 -10.76 -10.48
CA GLY A 119 9.48 -11.57 -9.26
C GLY A 119 9.97 -13.00 -9.53
N GLU A 120 10.90 -13.47 -8.72
CA GLU A 120 11.42 -14.84 -8.72
C GLU A 120 11.41 -15.37 -7.29
N LYS A 121 11.18 -16.64 -7.08
CA LYS A 121 11.21 -17.23 -5.72
C LYS A 121 12.63 -17.23 -5.17
N PHE A 122 13.01 -16.43 -4.18
CA PHE A 122 12.20 -15.49 -3.38
C PHE A 122 12.91 -14.13 -3.36
N TRP A 123 13.13 -13.51 -4.51
CA TRP A 123 13.86 -12.27 -4.70
C TRP A 123 13.31 -11.46 -5.88
N TRP A 124 13.83 -10.24 -6.07
CA TRP A 124 13.38 -9.30 -7.09
C TRP A 124 14.55 -8.95 -8.01
N ARG A 125 14.42 -9.27 -9.31
CA ARG A 125 15.31 -8.76 -10.33
C ARG A 125 14.76 -7.44 -10.82
N VAL A 126 15.63 -6.42 -10.89
CA VAL A 126 15.27 -5.05 -11.27
C VAL A 126 16.10 -4.64 -12.46
N ASN A 127 15.47 -4.32 -13.57
CA ASN A 127 16.10 -3.93 -14.82
C ASN A 127 15.70 -2.50 -15.17
N TYR A 128 16.65 -1.59 -15.21
CA TYR A 128 16.45 -0.23 -15.73
C TYR A 128 16.51 -0.31 -17.26
N LEU A 129 15.51 0.27 -17.93
CA LEU A 129 15.37 0.14 -19.37
C LEU A 129 15.79 1.43 -20.08
N THR A 130 16.48 1.29 -21.21
CA THR A 130 16.69 2.36 -22.19
C THR A 130 15.34 2.77 -22.82
N GLU A 131 15.30 3.89 -23.53
CA GLU A 131 14.12 4.30 -24.32
C GLU A 131 13.71 3.23 -25.35
N ALA A 132 14.68 2.50 -25.91
CA ALA A 132 14.45 1.40 -26.83
C ALA A 132 13.94 0.11 -26.15
N GLY A 133 13.84 0.08 -24.81
CA GLY A 133 13.37 -1.07 -24.04
C GLY A 133 14.42 -2.15 -23.77
N HIS A 134 15.70 -1.88 -24.03
CA HIS A 134 16.80 -2.78 -23.68
C HIS A 134 17.22 -2.55 -22.22
N VAL A 135 17.72 -3.60 -21.56
CA VAL A 135 18.28 -3.49 -20.21
C VAL A 135 19.57 -2.67 -20.26
N ASP A 136 19.62 -1.60 -19.51
CA ASP A 136 20.76 -0.71 -19.32
C ASP A 136 21.55 -1.09 -18.06
N VAL A 137 20.85 -1.17 -16.92
CA VAL A 137 21.41 -1.54 -15.61
C VAL A 137 20.51 -2.58 -14.95
N ALA A 138 21.09 -3.54 -14.24
CA ALA A 138 20.35 -4.54 -13.48
C ALA A 138 20.82 -4.57 -12.03
N THR A 139 19.83 -4.64 -11.10
CA THR A 139 20.06 -4.79 -9.65
C THR A 139 19.22 -5.94 -9.09
N ALA A 140 19.41 -6.27 -7.81
CA ALA A 140 18.65 -7.30 -7.12
C ALA A 140 18.20 -6.81 -5.75
N ASN A 141 16.88 -6.90 -5.47
CA ASN A 141 16.25 -6.50 -4.21
C ASN A 141 16.45 -5.02 -3.81
N GLU A 142 16.92 -4.19 -4.73
CA GLU A 142 17.15 -2.78 -4.51
C GLU A 142 16.71 -1.98 -5.74
N ILE A 143 15.95 -0.91 -5.51
CA ILE A 143 15.39 -0.05 -6.56
C ILE A 143 15.74 1.38 -6.21
N HIS A 144 16.44 2.07 -7.12
CA HIS A 144 16.71 3.50 -7.02
C HIS A 144 15.72 4.28 -7.88
N LEU A 145 15.21 5.38 -7.34
CA LEU A 145 14.15 6.19 -7.96
C LEU A 145 14.50 7.69 -7.87
N PRO A 146 14.29 8.47 -8.93
CA PRO A 146 14.41 9.92 -8.85
C PRO A 146 13.17 10.56 -8.23
N ALA A 147 13.34 11.41 -7.22
CA ALA A 147 12.25 12.21 -6.67
C ALA A 147 11.65 13.15 -7.74
N GLY A 148 10.34 13.37 -7.68
CA GLY A 148 9.61 14.25 -8.60
C GLY A 148 9.43 13.77 -10.03
N ARG A 149 10.15 12.72 -10.48
CA ARG A 149 10.02 12.16 -11.83
C ARG A 149 9.01 11.00 -11.86
N LEU A 150 8.21 10.92 -12.93
CA LEU A 150 7.29 9.79 -13.13
C LEU A 150 8.05 8.55 -13.58
N VAL A 151 7.93 7.48 -12.80
CA VAL A 151 8.54 6.17 -13.09
C VAL A 151 7.44 5.16 -13.43
N GLU A 152 7.63 4.43 -14.53
CA GLU A 152 6.76 3.32 -14.93
C GLU A 152 7.45 2.00 -14.62
N PHE A 153 6.83 1.23 -13.75
CA PHE A 153 7.21 -0.15 -13.48
C PHE A 153 6.48 -1.09 -14.43
N ARG A 154 7.23 -1.95 -15.11
CA ARG A 154 6.72 -3.09 -15.87
C ARG A 154 6.94 -4.33 -15.03
N LEU A 155 5.85 -4.91 -14.53
CA LEU A 155 5.86 -5.94 -13.51
C LEU A 155 5.63 -7.32 -14.16
N ARG A 156 6.55 -8.26 -13.96
CA ARG A 156 6.51 -9.62 -14.47
C ARG A 156 6.89 -10.62 -13.39
N THR A 157 6.52 -11.86 -13.59
CA THR A 157 7.00 -12.98 -12.77
C THR A 157 7.64 -14.04 -13.67
N ALA A 158 8.66 -14.72 -13.15
CA ALA A 158 9.32 -15.84 -13.81
C ALA A 158 8.72 -17.20 -13.42
N ASP A 159 7.92 -17.27 -12.35
CA ASP A 159 7.44 -18.54 -11.79
C ASP A 159 5.97 -18.49 -11.37
N VAL A 160 5.66 -18.09 -10.13
CA VAL A 160 4.30 -18.02 -9.58
C VAL A 160 3.78 -16.60 -9.52
N ILE A 161 2.54 -16.41 -9.09
CA ILE A 161 2.03 -15.06 -8.81
C ILE A 161 2.81 -14.48 -7.62
N HIS A 162 3.27 -13.25 -7.79
CA HIS A 162 3.79 -12.36 -6.75
C HIS A 162 2.94 -11.09 -6.75
N SER A 163 3.10 -10.22 -5.77
CA SER A 163 2.53 -8.88 -5.82
C SER A 163 3.58 -7.85 -5.40
N PHE A 164 3.82 -6.89 -6.26
CA PHE A 164 4.75 -5.79 -5.99
C PHE A 164 4.04 -4.74 -5.14
N TRP A 165 4.56 -4.47 -3.94
CA TRP A 165 3.98 -3.51 -3.03
C TRP A 165 5.02 -2.65 -2.35
N LEU A 166 4.88 -1.34 -2.52
CA LEU A 166 5.69 -0.31 -1.88
C LEU A 166 4.73 0.67 -1.19
N PRO A 167 4.26 0.36 0.04
CA PRO A 167 3.11 1.01 0.66
C PRO A 167 3.23 2.53 0.82
N ASN A 168 4.43 3.03 1.07
CA ASN A 168 4.66 4.47 1.17
C ASN A 168 4.51 5.22 -0.16
N LEU A 169 4.59 4.53 -1.31
CA LEU A 169 4.59 5.17 -2.63
C LEU A 169 3.40 4.77 -3.51
N ALA A 170 2.79 3.60 -3.29
CA ALA A 170 1.66 3.15 -4.10
C ALA A 170 0.90 1.97 -3.47
N GLY A 171 -0.25 1.63 -4.06
CA GLY A 171 -0.93 0.36 -3.83
C GLY A 171 -0.13 -0.83 -4.37
N LYS A 172 -0.62 -2.04 -4.10
CA LYS A 172 -0.03 -3.28 -4.64
C LYS A 172 -0.54 -3.58 -6.05
N VAL A 173 0.31 -4.23 -6.86
CA VAL A 173 -0.06 -4.75 -8.19
C VAL A 173 0.45 -6.16 -8.34
N ASP A 174 -0.46 -7.07 -8.73
CA ASP A 174 -0.16 -8.47 -8.91
C ASP A 174 0.65 -8.72 -10.19
N MET A 175 1.64 -9.60 -10.07
CA MET A 175 2.55 -10.05 -11.12
C MET A 175 2.14 -11.46 -11.52
N ILE A 176 1.38 -11.56 -12.61
CA ILE A 176 0.72 -12.79 -13.06
C ILE A 176 1.55 -13.45 -14.16
N PRO A 177 1.83 -14.78 -14.08
CA PRO A 177 2.55 -15.50 -15.14
C PRO A 177 1.94 -15.26 -16.52
N GLY A 178 2.80 -14.97 -17.49
CA GLY A 178 2.40 -14.71 -18.89
C GLY A 178 1.81 -13.32 -19.14
N ARG A 179 1.75 -12.44 -18.13
CA ARG A 179 1.25 -11.06 -18.25
C ARG A 179 2.31 -10.04 -17.83
N ILE A 180 2.21 -8.86 -18.41
CA ILE A 180 2.93 -7.67 -17.93
C ILE A 180 1.88 -6.73 -17.36
N THR A 181 1.99 -6.43 -16.07
CA THR A 181 1.19 -5.38 -15.43
C THR A 181 2.03 -4.12 -15.25
N THR A 182 1.40 -2.98 -15.12
CA THR A 182 2.11 -1.70 -15.00
C THR A 182 1.68 -0.97 -13.73
N LEU A 183 2.65 -0.29 -13.10
CA LEU A 183 2.43 0.60 -11.98
C LEU A 183 3.21 1.88 -12.24
N ARG A 184 2.59 3.05 -12.05
CA ARG A 184 3.23 4.35 -12.20
C ARG A 184 3.33 5.03 -10.86
N ILE A 185 4.52 5.49 -10.54
CA ILE A 185 4.82 6.15 -9.26
C ILE A 185 5.61 7.42 -9.53
N ARG A 186 5.26 8.48 -8.79
CA ARG A 186 6.05 9.71 -8.71
C ARG A 186 6.40 9.94 -7.24
N PRO A 187 7.59 9.56 -6.78
CA PRO A 187 8.01 9.83 -5.41
C PRO A 187 8.11 11.34 -5.16
N ASP A 188 7.64 11.83 -4.01
CA ASP A 188 7.62 13.27 -3.72
C ASP A 188 8.98 13.80 -3.26
N ARG A 189 9.74 12.99 -2.53
CA ARG A 189 10.99 13.41 -1.88
C ARG A 189 11.99 12.27 -1.72
N PRO A 190 13.28 12.57 -1.55
CA PRO A 190 14.28 11.58 -1.18
C PRO A 190 13.96 10.85 0.12
N GLY A 191 14.33 9.57 0.20
CA GLY A 191 14.13 8.73 1.36
C GLY A 191 14.38 7.26 1.07
N LEU A 192 14.30 6.44 2.11
CA LEU A 192 14.47 5.00 2.04
C LEU A 192 13.18 4.32 2.50
N TRP A 193 12.64 3.44 1.66
CA TRP A 193 11.44 2.68 1.99
C TRP A 193 11.64 1.21 1.69
N ARG A 194 10.84 0.38 2.34
CA ARG A 194 10.83 -1.06 2.14
C ARG A 194 9.56 -1.50 1.43
N GLY A 195 9.74 -2.26 0.36
CA GLY A 195 8.66 -3.00 -0.29
C GLY A 195 8.72 -4.49 0.03
N GLN A 196 7.64 -5.19 -0.32
CA GLN A 196 7.55 -6.64 -0.10
C GLN A 196 6.63 -7.31 -1.10
N CYS A 197 6.73 -8.63 -1.19
CA CYS A 197 5.75 -9.46 -1.85
C CYS A 197 4.45 -9.45 -1.04
N ALA A 198 3.34 -9.09 -1.68
CA ALA A 198 2.01 -8.98 -1.08
C ALA A 198 1.02 -10.03 -1.61
N GLU A 199 1.52 -11.10 -2.27
CA GLU A 199 0.75 -12.29 -2.68
C GLU A 199 1.53 -13.54 -2.33
N TYR A 200 0.89 -14.53 -1.69
CA TYR A 200 1.57 -15.72 -1.21
C TYR A 200 2.25 -16.49 -2.35
N CYS A 201 3.58 -16.57 -2.32
CA CYS A 201 4.41 -17.15 -3.36
C CYS A 201 5.19 -18.41 -2.94
N GLY A 202 5.10 -18.82 -1.67
CA GLY A 202 5.76 -20.03 -1.14
C GLY A 202 6.49 -19.84 0.18
N ALA A 203 7.45 -20.73 0.47
CA ALA A 203 8.07 -20.87 1.80
C ALA A 203 8.78 -19.62 2.33
N GLN A 204 9.36 -18.78 1.46
CA GLN A 204 10.06 -17.55 1.86
C GLN A 204 9.27 -16.28 1.53
N HIS A 205 7.95 -16.40 1.32
CA HIS A 205 7.09 -15.27 1.00
C HIS A 205 7.26 -14.08 1.96
N ALA A 206 7.28 -14.33 3.26
CA ALA A 206 7.45 -13.28 4.28
C ALA A 206 8.81 -12.57 4.23
N ASN A 207 9.84 -13.22 3.66
CA ASN A 207 11.19 -12.69 3.55
C ASN A 207 11.47 -12.05 2.19
N MET A 208 10.54 -12.15 1.23
CA MET A 208 10.70 -11.61 -0.12
C MET A 208 10.43 -10.10 -0.13
N ALA A 209 11.42 -9.35 0.30
CA ALA A 209 11.39 -7.90 0.42
C ALA A 209 12.40 -7.25 -0.53
N PHE A 210 12.28 -5.92 -0.70
CA PHE A 210 13.25 -5.08 -1.40
C PHE A 210 13.32 -3.70 -0.75
N LEU A 211 14.40 -2.97 -1.05
CA LEU A 211 14.56 -1.57 -0.65
C LEU A 211 14.31 -0.66 -1.86
N ALA A 212 13.63 0.44 -1.61
CA ALA A 212 13.47 1.53 -2.55
C ALA A 212 14.19 2.77 -2.01
N VAL A 213 15.24 3.17 -2.69
CA VAL A 213 16.03 4.37 -2.40
C VAL A 213 15.56 5.47 -3.32
N VAL A 214 14.89 6.48 -2.78
CA VAL A 214 14.53 7.66 -3.57
C VAL A 214 15.59 8.72 -3.34
N GLU A 215 16.16 9.23 -4.40
CA GLU A 215 17.26 10.19 -4.42
C GLU A 215 16.82 11.48 -5.11
N THR A 216 17.63 12.53 -4.95
CA THR A 216 17.45 13.70 -5.82
C THR A 216 17.66 13.29 -7.28
N PRO A 217 17.08 13.99 -8.26
CA PRO A 217 17.32 13.68 -9.68
C PRO A 217 18.80 13.62 -10.06
N GLU A 218 19.61 14.49 -9.47
CA GLU A 218 21.06 14.59 -9.73
C GLU A 218 21.81 13.38 -9.14
N ASP A 219 21.49 12.99 -7.91
CA ASP A 219 22.11 11.83 -7.25
C ASP A 219 21.72 10.52 -7.94
N PHE A 220 20.45 10.40 -8.35
CA PHE A 220 19.97 9.26 -9.14
C PHE A 220 20.72 9.14 -10.47
N ASP A 221 20.86 10.25 -11.22
CA ASP A 221 21.55 10.26 -12.50
C ASP A 221 23.05 9.90 -12.31
N ALA A 222 23.67 10.36 -11.21
CA ALA A 222 25.03 9.99 -10.85
C ALA A 222 25.15 8.50 -10.50
N TRP A 223 24.23 7.97 -9.69
CA TRP A 223 24.15 6.56 -9.34
C TRP A 223 23.97 5.69 -10.59
N LEU A 224 23.03 6.01 -11.48
CA LEU A 224 22.74 5.25 -12.67
C LEU A 224 23.99 5.20 -13.61
N ASN A 225 24.69 6.33 -13.75
CA ASN A 225 25.92 6.40 -14.51
C ASN A 225 27.05 5.57 -13.88
N ALA A 226 27.14 5.53 -12.55
CA ALA A 226 28.12 4.69 -11.86
C ALA A 226 27.83 3.19 -12.07
N GLN A 227 26.54 2.78 -12.10
CA GLN A 227 26.15 1.39 -12.34
C GLN A 227 26.48 0.89 -13.76
N ARG A 228 26.58 1.79 -14.73
CA ARG A 228 26.99 1.45 -16.10
C ARG A 228 28.48 1.13 -16.24
N GLN A 229 29.28 1.50 -15.22
CA GLN A 229 30.70 1.19 -15.24
C GLN A 229 30.95 -0.29 -14.96
N PRO A 230 31.98 -0.92 -15.56
CA PRO A 230 32.35 -2.27 -15.20
C PRO A 230 32.61 -2.41 -13.71
N ALA A 231 32.14 -3.51 -13.14
CA ALA A 231 32.37 -3.81 -11.73
C ALA A 231 33.89 -3.73 -11.43
N ARG A 232 34.26 -2.94 -10.43
CA ARG A 232 35.64 -2.90 -9.96
C ARG A 232 35.98 -4.28 -9.39
N PRO A 233 37.05 -4.96 -9.85
CA PRO A 233 37.42 -6.24 -9.26
C PRO A 233 37.59 -6.06 -7.75
N PRO A 234 37.15 -7.02 -6.92
CA PRO A 234 37.35 -6.94 -5.48
C PRO A 234 38.84 -6.74 -5.23
N ALA A 235 39.18 -5.80 -4.35
CA ALA A 235 40.57 -5.63 -3.92
C ALA A 235 41.10 -7.00 -3.49
N ALA A 236 42.27 -7.40 -4.01
CA ALA A 236 42.85 -8.69 -3.70
C ALA A 236 42.84 -8.86 -2.18
N TYR A 237 42.21 -9.94 -1.70
CA TYR A 237 42.20 -10.28 -0.29
C TYR A 237 43.67 -10.48 0.14
N SER A 238 44.25 -9.47 0.78
CA SER A 238 45.59 -9.61 1.33
C SER A 238 45.48 -10.56 2.49
N GLU A 239 45.93 -11.81 2.28
CA GLU A 239 46.09 -12.82 3.31
C GLU A 239 47.20 -12.38 4.30
N ASN A 240 46.89 -11.43 5.16
CA ASN A 240 47.71 -11.13 6.32
C ASN A 240 47.33 -12.11 7.44
N ARG A 241 47.76 -13.39 7.28
CA ARG A 241 47.95 -14.29 8.42
C ARG A 241 49.39 -14.11 8.92
N ARG A 242 49.51 -13.45 10.02
CA ARG A 242 50.60 -13.72 10.98
C ARG A 242 50.02 -13.77 12.37
#